data_3e793df3de884a33629b0ede8815f3ed
#
_entry.id   3e793df3de884a33629b0ede8815f3ed
#
_cell.length_a   1.000
_cell.length_b   1.000
_cell.length_c   1.000
_cell.angle_alpha   90.00
_cell.angle_beta   90.00
_cell.angle_gamma   90.00
#
_symmetry.space_group_name_H-M   'P 1'
#
loop_
_entity.id
_entity.type
_entity.pdbx_description
1 polymer ?
#
loop_
_entity_poly.entity_id
_entity_poly.type
_entity_poly.pdbx_seq_one_letter_code
_entity_poly.pdbx_strand_id
1 'polypeptide(L)'
;LAVVVFGIRDGRSYIVFGAGLVWSALAVVLTVIFAMGLAFWTSVPAMVARDVRFTLGFVLGFWIFLTPILYPLSAVPDQWRMWVMLNPMAALVETFKWGLLGIGSLDLVALTVAVVLIAATNITGLMFFVRTEAEAADKT
;
A
#
# COMPACT_ATOMS: atom_id res chain seq x y z
N LEU A 1 5.32 -7.95 -18.86
CA LEU A 1 5.72 -8.49 -20.18
C LEU A 1 7.25 -8.50 -20.32
N ALA A 2 7.95 -7.40 -19.99
CA ALA A 2 9.41 -7.31 -20.07
C ALA A 2 10.11 -8.38 -19.22
N VAL A 3 9.65 -8.64 -18.00
CA VAL A 3 10.22 -9.64 -17.08
C VAL A 3 10.13 -11.05 -17.67
N VAL A 4 9.01 -11.40 -18.29
CA VAL A 4 8.81 -12.70 -18.92
C VAL A 4 9.71 -12.85 -20.17
N VAL A 5 9.82 -11.79 -20.99
CA VAL A 5 10.66 -11.80 -22.20
C VAL A 5 12.14 -11.93 -21.85
N PHE A 6 12.64 -11.23 -20.82
CA PHE A 6 14.02 -11.38 -20.34
C PHE A 6 14.28 -12.79 -19.78
N GLY A 7 13.32 -13.36 -19.02
CA GLY A 7 13.43 -14.70 -18.48
C GLY A 7 13.56 -15.78 -19.55
N ILE A 8 12.86 -15.64 -20.65
CA ILE A 8 12.95 -16.57 -21.81
C ILE A 8 14.33 -16.47 -22.49
N ARG A 9 14.89 -15.25 -22.58
CA ARG A 9 16.16 -15.02 -23.26
C ARG A 9 17.37 -15.54 -22.48
N ASP A 10 17.34 -15.43 -21.14
CA ASP A 10 18.46 -15.81 -20.27
C ASP A 10 18.28 -17.20 -19.63
N GLY A 11 17.20 -17.92 -19.96
CA GLY A 11 16.90 -19.24 -19.38
C GLY A 11 16.62 -19.21 -17.86
N ARG A 12 16.39 -18.04 -17.28
CA ARG A 12 16.06 -17.84 -15.87
C ARG A 12 14.59 -17.47 -15.72
N SER A 13 13.87 -18.21 -14.93
CA SER A 13 12.53 -17.81 -14.52
C SER A 13 12.64 -16.73 -13.43
N TYR A 14 12.28 -15.49 -13.76
CA TYR A 14 12.21 -14.39 -12.80
C TYR A 14 10.95 -14.44 -11.92
N ILE A 15 9.99 -15.30 -12.26
CA ILE A 15 8.80 -15.54 -11.44
C ILE A 15 9.00 -16.83 -10.68
N VAL A 16 9.04 -16.73 -9.36
CA VAL A 16 9.16 -17.88 -8.47
C VAL A 16 7.76 -18.46 -8.25
N PHE A 17 7.44 -19.55 -8.97
CA PHE A 17 6.21 -20.29 -8.74
C PHE A 17 6.37 -21.15 -7.48
N GLY A 18 5.67 -20.76 -6.39
CA GLY A 18 5.75 -21.49 -5.13
C GLY A 18 4.98 -20.78 -4.01
N ALA A 19 5.33 -21.09 -2.77
CA ALA A 19 4.73 -20.46 -1.58
C ALA A 19 4.79 -18.93 -1.58
N GLY A 20 5.75 -18.34 -2.30
CA GLY A 20 5.89 -16.90 -2.47
C GLY A 20 4.66 -16.24 -3.13
N LEU A 21 3.97 -16.94 -4.05
CA LEU A 21 2.75 -16.41 -4.69
C LEU A 21 1.63 -16.12 -3.69
N VAL A 22 1.54 -16.90 -2.62
CA VAL A 22 0.54 -16.67 -1.56
C VAL A 22 0.81 -15.34 -0.87
N TRP A 23 2.07 -15.02 -0.61
CA TRP A 23 2.46 -13.75 0.01
C TRP A 23 2.24 -12.56 -0.92
N SER A 24 2.49 -12.74 -2.23
CA SER A 24 2.17 -11.70 -3.22
C SER A 24 0.68 -11.45 -3.32
N ALA A 25 -0.14 -12.50 -3.35
CA ALA A 25 -1.59 -12.39 -3.35
C ALA A 25 -2.11 -11.71 -2.07
N LEU A 26 -1.56 -12.09 -0.90
CA LEU A 26 -1.86 -11.45 0.38
C LEU A 26 -1.54 -9.94 0.34
N ALA A 27 -0.36 -9.57 -0.18
CA ALA A 27 0.04 -8.18 -0.30
C ALA A 27 -0.93 -7.37 -1.19
N VAL A 28 -1.40 -7.95 -2.30
CA VAL A 28 -2.41 -7.31 -3.17
C VAL A 28 -3.73 -7.11 -2.43
N VAL A 29 -4.23 -8.15 -1.74
CA VAL A 29 -5.48 -8.05 -0.97
C VAL A 29 -5.37 -6.99 0.12
N LEU A 30 -4.28 -6.96 0.87
CA LEU A 30 -4.04 -5.95 1.90
C LEU A 30 -3.93 -4.53 1.31
N THR A 31 -3.37 -4.39 0.11
CA THR A 31 -3.33 -3.11 -0.61
C THR A 31 -4.73 -2.60 -0.94
N VAL A 32 -5.61 -3.49 -1.42
CA VAL A 32 -7.02 -3.14 -1.70
C VAL A 32 -7.74 -2.73 -0.41
N ILE A 33 -7.56 -3.48 0.68
CA ILE A 33 -8.15 -3.16 1.98
C ILE A 33 -7.64 -1.81 2.49
N PHE A 34 -6.35 -1.52 2.32
CA PHE A 34 -5.79 -0.22 2.70
C PHE A 34 -6.38 0.93 1.88
N ALA A 35 -6.52 0.75 0.58
CA ALA A 35 -7.16 1.73 -0.30
C ALA A 35 -8.61 2.00 0.10
N MET A 36 -9.37 0.98 0.52
CA MET A 36 -10.72 1.15 1.05
C MET A 36 -10.74 2.00 2.33
N GLY A 37 -9.80 1.76 3.26
CA GLY A 37 -9.67 2.56 4.47
C GLY A 37 -9.40 4.03 4.19
N LEU A 38 -8.51 4.32 3.24
CA LEU A 38 -8.24 5.69 2.78
C LEU A 38 -9.46 6.31 2.08
N ALA A 39 -10.21 5.52 1.32
CA ALA A 39 -11.44 5.97 0.67
C ALA A 39 -12.51 6.42 1.70
N PHE A 40 -12.68 5.70 2.82
CA PHE A 40 -13.58 6.11 3.89
C PHE A 40 -13.17 7.46 4.51
N TRP A 41 -11.87 7.69 4.71
CA TRP A 41 -11.36 8.95 5.25
C TRP A 41 -11.52 10.13 4.28
N THR A 42 -11.41 9.88 2.99
CA THR A 42 -11.36 10.93 1.97
C THR A 42 -12.69 11.21 1.29
N SER A 43 -13.66 10.29 1.38
CA SER A 43 -14.96 10.40 0.71
C SER A 43 -15.73 11.65 1.12
N VAL A 44 -15.92 11.85 2.42
CA VAL A 44 -16.73 12.98 2.93
C VAL A 44 -16.05 14.33 2.68
N PRO A 45 -14.77 14.56 3.05
CA PRO A 45 -14.09 15.80 2.73
C PRO A 45 -14.08 16.12 1.23
N ALA A 46 -13.95 15.11 0.38
CA ALA A 46 -13.94 15.29 -1.08
C ALA A 46 -15.33 15.64 -1.65
N MET A 47 -16.42 15.34 -0.95
CA MET A 47 -17.76 15.76 -1.32
C MET A 47 -18.05 17.22 -0.93
N VAL A 48 -17.57 17.64 0.24
CA VAL A 48 -17.85 18.97 0.79
C VAL A 48 -16.98 20.04 0.16
N ALA A 49 -15.70 19.75 -0.08
CA ALA A 49 -14.75 20.73 -0.60
C ALA A 49 -14.10 20.24 -1.90
N ARG A 50 -14.32 21.02 -2.98
CA ARG A 50 -13.75 20.74 -4.31
C ARG A 50 -12.23 20.70 -4.29
N ASP A 51 -11.61 21.56 -3.48
CA ASP A 51 -10.15 21.69 -3.36
C ASP A 51 -9.52 20.46 -2.71
N VAL A 52 -10.24 19.76 -1.82
CA VAL A 52 -9.76 18.50 -1.22
C VAL A 52 -9.51 17.44 -2.29
N ARG A 53 -10.36 17.36 -3.30
CA ARG A 53 -10.20 16.40 -4.41
C ARG A 53 -8.92 16.64 -5.19
N PHE A 54 -8.59 17.87 -5.48
CA PHE A 54 -7.33 18.23 -6.15
C PHE A 54 -6.13 17.96 -5.25
N THR A 55 -6.20 18.36 -3.98
CA THR A 55 -5.14 18.13 -3.00
C THR A 55 -4.84 16.64 -2.82
N LEU A 56 -5.86 15.78 -2.78
CA LEU A 56 -5.68 14.32 -2.70
C LEU A 56 -4.89 13.78 -3.88
N GLY A 57 -5.11 14.28 -5.09
CA GLY A 57 -4.34 13.90 -6.27
C GLY A 57 -2.85 14.20 -6.11
N PHE A 58 -2.50 15.37 -5.57
CA PHE A 58 -1.11 15.73 -5.27
C PHE A 58 -0.52 14.85 -4.16
N VAL A 59 -1.23 14.66 -3.05
CA VAL A 59 -0.77 13.84 -1.93
C VAL A 59 -0.49 12.40 -2.39
N LEU A 60 -1.42 11.80 -3.15
CA LEU A 60 -1.24 10.44 -3.69
C LEU A 60 -0.09 10.38 -4.70
N GLY A 61 0.12 11.43 -5.51
CA GLY A 61 1.26 11.54 -6.40
C GLY A 61 2.60 11.58 -5.66
N PHE A 62 2.68 12.29 -4.53
CA PHE A 62 3.86 12.29 -3.67
C PHE A 62 4.07 10.98 -2.91
N TRP A 63 2.99 10.27 -2.57
CA TRP A 63 3.07 9.00 -1.84
C TRP A 63 3.88 7.93 -2.57
N ILE A 64 3.92 7.96 -3.91
CA ILE A 64 4.72 7.02 -4.70
C ILE A 64 6.23 7.15 -4.40
N PHE A 65 6.70 8.36 -4.06
CA PHE A 65 8.09 8.61 -3.70
C PHE A 65 8.41 8.19 -2.26
N LEU A 66 7.41 8.17 -1.38
CA LEU A 66 7.54 7.69 0.00
C LEU A 66 7.47 6.16 0.09
N THR A 67 7.06 5.51 -1.00
CA THR A 67 6.98 4.05 -1.08
C THR A 67 8.12 3.53 -1.96
N PRO A 68 8.89 2.51 -1.55
CA PRO A 68 10.04 1.98 -2.28
C PRO A 68 9.59 1.15 -3.51
N ILE A 69 8.82 1.78 -4.41
CA ILE A 69 8.39 1.21 -5.69
C ILE A 69 9.45 1.50 -6.76
N LEU A 70 9.92 2.76 -6.83
CA LEU A 70 10.84 3.25 -7.84
C LEU A 70 12.31 3.01 -7.47
N TYR A 71 12.60 2.74 -6.20
CA TYR A 71 13.93 2.49 -5.69
C TYR A 71 13.95 1.27 -4.76
N PRO A 72 15.06 0.55 -4.66
CA PRO A 72 15.19 -0.56 -3.74
C PRO A 72 15.33 -0.05 -2.30
N LEU A 73 14.77 -0.77 -1.33
CA LEU A 73 14.88 -0.42 0.09
C LEU A 73 16.35 -0.35 0.57
N SER A 74 17.25 -1.10 -0.09
CA SER A 74 18.69 -1.07 0.17
C SER A 74 19.35 0.28 -0.16
N ALA A 75 18.74 1.11 -0.99
CA ALA A 75 19.22 2.46 -1.30
C ALA A 75 18.86 3.48 -0.22
N VAL A 76 17.97 3.13 0.72
CA VAL A 76 17.57 4.00 1.82
C VAL A 76 18.61 3.88 2.94
N PRO A 77 19.22 5.01 3.41
CA PRO A 77 20.10 5.01 4.56
C PRO A 77 19.44 4.38 5.79
N ASP A 78 20.20 3.62 6.59
CA ASP A 78 19.65 2.84 7.71
C ASP A 78 18.87 3.69 8.72
N GLN A 79 19.28 4.93 8.95
CA GLN A 79 18.60 5.89 9.82
C GLN A 79 17.17 6.23 9.39
N TRP A 80 16.86 6.14 8.07
CA TRP A 80 15.54 6.45 7.49
C TRP A 80 14.73 5.21 7.19
N ARG A 81 15.35 4.03 7.17
CA ARG A 81 14.69 2.77 6.80
C ARG A 81 13.50 2.46 7.70
N MET A 82 13.63 2.71 9.01
CA MET A 82 12.53 2.52 9.96
C MET A 82 11.31 3.40 9.61
N TRP A 83 11.53 4.65 9.24
CA TRP A 83 10.45 5.56 8.86
C TRP A 83 9.76 5.14 7.57
N VAL A 84 10.52 4.67 6.60
CA VAL A 84 9.97 4.13 5.34
C VAL A 84 9.14 2.88 5.61
N MET A 85 9.58 2.01 6.51
CA MET A 85 8.86 0.78 6.85
C MET A 85 7.61 1.00 7.74
N LEU A 86 7.46 2.18 8.35
CA LEU A 86 6.20 2.60 8.97
C LEU A 86 5.10 2.90 7.94
N ASN A 87 5.47 3.13 6.67
CA ASN A 87 4.50 3.22 5.60
C ASN A 87 3.98 1.80 5.26
N PRO A 88 2.69 1.49 5.47
CA PRO A 88 2.17 0.15 5.21
C PRO A 88 2.37 -0.29 3.75
N MET A 89 2.31 0.65 2.81
CA MET A 89 2.56 0.36 1.40
C MET A 89 4.00 -0.10 1.14
N ALA A 90 4.99 0.39 1.91
CA ALA A 90 6.37 -0.06 1.75
C ALA A 90 6.52 -1.55 2.09
N ALA A 91 5.96 -1.98 3.23
CA ALA A 91 5.98 -3.38 3.64
C ALA A 91 5.23 -4.28 2.65
N LEU A 92 4.08 -3.83 2.12
CA LEU A 92 3.31 -4.58 1.12
C LEU A 92 4.06 -4.73 -0.20
N VAL A 93 4.69 -3.66 -0.69
CA VAL A 93 5.48 -3.69 -1.94
C VAL A 93 6.70 -4.61 -1.80
N GLU A 94 7.42 -4.56 -0.68
CA GLU A 94 8.55 -5.46 -0.43
C GLU A 94 8.09 -6.92 -0.31
N THR A 95 6.98 -7.20 0.39
CA THR A 95 6.37 -8.53 0.46
C THR A 95 5.97 -9.04 -0.92
N PHE A 96 5.38 -8.19 -1.75
CA PHE A 96 5.00 -8.52 -3.13
C PHE A 96 6.22 -8.86 -4.01
N LYS A 97 7.26 -8.01 -3.95
CA LYS A 97 8.52 -8.24 -4.70
C LYS A 97 9.19 -9.53 -4.27
N TRP A 98 9.27 -9.79 -2.97
CA TRP A 98 9.84 -11.01 -2.45
C TRP A 98 9.04 -12.25 -2.91
N GLY A 99 7.73 -12.20 -2.80
CA GLY A 99 6.87 -13.33 -3.13
C GLY A 99 6.83 -13.65 -4.63
N LEU A 100 6.82 -12.63 -5.49
CA LEU A 100 6.69 -12.81 -6.94
C LEU A 100 8.04 -12.98 -7.65
N LEU A 101 9.04 -12.20 -7.24
CA LEU A 101 10.33 -12.08 -7.94
C LEU A 101 11.47 -12.74 -7.16
N GLY A 102 11.26 -13.14 -5.90
CA GLY A 102 12.32 -13.63 -5.03
C GLY A 102 13.37 -12.58 -4.67
N ILE A 103 13.03 -11.28 -4.78
CA ILE A 103 13.93 -10.15 -4.54
C ILE A 103 13.64 -9.56 -3.16
N GLY A 104 14.69 -9.29 -2.38
CA GLY A 104 14.57 -8.75 -1.04
C GLY A 104 14.38 -9.84 0.02
N SER A 105 13.79 -9.47 1.15
CA SER A 105 13.51 -10.38 2.27
C SER A 105 12.09 -10.14 2.79
N LEU A 106 11.44 -11.22 3.23
CA LEU A 106 10.16 -11.11 3.92
C LEU A 106 10.40 -10.64 5.35
N ASP A 107 9.98 -9.42 5.64
CA ASP A 107 10.01 -8.85 6.99
C ASP A 107 8.62 -8.99 7.62
N LEU A 108 8.45 -10.03 8.44
CA LEU A 108 7.19 -10.30 9.14
C LEU A 108 6.83 -9.22 10.16
N VAL A 109 7.83 -8.54 10.74
CA VAL A 109 7.57 -7.45 11.71
C VAL A 109 6.97 -6.26 10.98
N ALA A 110 7.59 -5.83 9.87
CA ALA A 110 7.07 -4.75 9.04
C ALA A 110 5.68 -5.08 8.47
N LEU A 111 5.47 -6.32 8.04
CA LEU A 111 4.16 -6.77 7.56
C LEU A 111 3.11 -6.75 8.66
N THR A 112 3.45 -7.19 9.88
CA THR A 112 2.52 -7.14 11.03
C THR A 112 2.13 -5.69 11.37
N VAL A 113 3.12 -4.78 11.41
CA VAL A 113 2.87 -3.36 11.62
C VAL A 113 1.95 -2.80 10.52
N ALA A 114 2.20 -3.15 9.26
CA ALA A 114 1.35 -2.75 8.15
C ALA A 114 -0.10 -3.24 8.31
N VAL A 115 -0.31 -4.50 8.70
CA VAL A 115 -1.65 -5.06 8.94
C VAL A 115 -2.37 -4.31 10.06
N VAL A 116 -1.68 -4.00 11.17
CA VAL A 116 -2.26 -3.23 12.28
C VAL A 116 -2.65 -1.81 11.82
N LEU A 117 -1.78 -1.13 11.07
CA LEU A 117 -2.06 0.20 10.54
C LEU A 117 -3.22 0.18 9.53
N ILE A 118 -3.30 -0.83 8.68
CA ILE A 118 -4.40 -1.03 7.71
C ILE A 118 -5.71 -1.24 8.47
N ALA A 119 -5.73 -2.09 9.48
CA ALA A 119 -6.92 -2.32 10.31
C ALA A 119 -7.36 -1.04 11.04
N ALA A 120 -6.42 -0.31 11.65
CA ALA A 120 -6.69 0.96 12.31
C ALA A 120 -7.26 2.00 11.33
N THR A 121 -6.67 2.13 10.12
CA THR A 121 -7.13 3.06 9.09
C THR A 121 -8.55 2.72 8.63
N ASN A 122 -8.87 1.44 8.46
CA ASN A 122 -10.22 1.01 8.07
C ASN A 122 -11.25 1.25 9.18
N ILE A 123 -10.94 0.87 10.42
CA ILE A 123 -11.86 1.05 11.56
C ILE A 123 -12.14 2.53 11.78
N THR A 124 -11.10 3.34 11.87
CA THR A 124 -11.26 4.79 12.10
C THR A 124 -11.90 5.49 10.91
N GLY A 125 -11.55 5.11 9.68
CA GLY A 125 -12.15 5.65 8.46
C GLY A 125 -13.64 5.33 8.37
N LEU A 126 -14.03 4.09 8.64
CA LEU A 126 -15.43 3.68 8.65
C LEU A 126 -16.23 4.42 9.75
N MET A 127 -15.66 4.54 10.95
CA MET A 127 -16.30 5.29 12.03
C MET A 127 -16.49 6.77 11.67
N PHE A 128 -15.50 7.38 11.02
CA PHE A 128 -15.58 8.76 10.54
C PHE A 128 -16.66 8.90 9.47
N PHE A 129 -16.67 8.00 8.48
CA PHE A 129 -17.64 7.99 7.40
C PHE A 129 -19.07 7.90 7.91
N VAL A 130 -19.37 6.90 8.76
CA VAL A 130 -20.72 6.65 9.30
C VAL A 130 -21.21 7.84 10.15
N ARG A 131 -20.35 8.44 10.97
CA ARG A 131 -20.74 9.61 11.78
C ARG A 131 -21.08 10.81 10.92
N THR A 132 -20.27 11.08 9.91
CA THR A 132 -20.46 12.26 9.06
C THR A 132 -21.66 12.09 8.11
N GLU A 133 -21.92 10.87 7.65
CA GLU A 133 -23.12 10.58 6.86
C GLU A 133 -24.40 10.75 7.68
N ALA A 134 -24.42 10.30 8.94
CA ALA A 134 -25.54 10.50 9.84
C ALA A 134 -25.83 11.98 10.11
N GLU A 135 -24.79 12.81 10.31
CA GLU A 135 -24.95 14.27 10.50
C GLU A 135 -25.46 14.98 9.23
N ALA A 136 -25.13 14.47 8.04
CA ALA A 136 -25.61 15.01 6.77
C ALA A 136 -27.10 14.65 6.54
N ALA A 137 -27.52 13.46 6.93
CA ALA A 137 -28.91 13.01 6.81
C ALA A 137 -29.85 13.75 7.75
N ASP A 138 -29.38 14.19 8.92
CA ASP A 138 -30.19 14.88 9.95
C ASP A 138 -30.46 16.37 9.58
N LYS A 139 -29.76 16.89 8.57
CA LYS A 139 -29.90 18.29 8.09
C LYS A 139 -30.77 18.43 6.83
N THR A 140 -31.30 17.33 6.30
CA THR A 140 -32.21 17.30 5.14
C THR A 140 -33.62 16.99 5.56
#